data_da726c8f5508ec5b3063f6eb6e504a27
#
_entry.id   da726c8f5508ec5b3063f6eb6e504a27
#
_cell.length_a   1.000
_cell.length_b   1.000
_cell.length_c   1.000
_cell.angle_alpha   90.00
_cell.angle_beta   90.00
_cell.angle_gamma   90.00
#
_symmetry.space_group_name_H-M   'P 1'
#
loop_
_entity.id
_entity.type
_entity.pdbx_description
1 polymer ?
#
loop_
_entity_poly.entity_id
_entity_poly.type
_entity_poly.pdbx_seq_one_letter_code
_entity_poly.pdbx_strand_id
1 'polypeptide(L)'
;MLEWLCQPAVLANEGLLAHRDHGWARHGDAVDVALLVMAHKAGVVQAETVNAMPEIATITIESERLFSASLNEKDGSQHVFAKGALERLLPMCSSMAAPGGRGALDCSLLER
;
A
#
# COMPACT_ATOMS: atom_id res chain seq x y z
N MET A 1 10.47 7.16 6.16
CA MET A 1 10.03 5.75 6.42
C MET A 1 8.53 5.59 6.38
N LEU A 2 7.78 6.49 7.02
CA LEU A 2 6.32 6.39 7.08
C LEU A 2 5.68 6.45 5.68
N GLU A 3 6.22 7.24 4.76
CA GLU A 3 5.77 7.29 3.37
C GLU A 3 5.91 5.94 2.66
N TRP A 4 6.98 5.20 2.97
CA TRP A 4 7.21 3.88 2.36
C TRP A 4 6.14 2.87 2.77
N LEU A 5 5.58 3.02 3.96
CA LEU A 5 4.48 2.18 4.43
C LEU A 5 3.15 2.67 3.86
N CYS A 6 2.93 3.98 3.86
CA CYS A 6 1.65 4.57 3.47
C CYS A 6 1.39 4.50 1.97
N GLN A 7 2.41 4.60 1.12
CA GLN A 7 2.21 4.53 -0.33
C GLN A 7 1.61 3.20 -0.77
N PRO A 8 2.17 2.02 -0.45
CA PRO A 8 1.50 0.77 -0.80
C PRO A 8 0.18 0.56 -0.08
N ALA A 9 0.03 1.08 1.14
CA ALA A 9 -1.23 0.99 1.87
C ALA A 9 -2.37 1.72 1.14
N VAL A 10 -2.06 2.81 0.44
CA VAL A 10 -3.02 3.59 -0.34
C VAL A 10 -3.18 3.04 -1.76
N LEU A 11 -2.08 2.74 -2.44
CA LEU A 11 -2.08 2.39 -3.87
C LEU A 11 -2.48 0.93 -4.13
N ALA A 12 -2.00 0.01 -3.31
CA ALA A 12 -2.40 -1.41 -3.39
C ALA A 12 -3.67 -1.64 -2.57
N ASN A 13 -4.68 -0.81 -2.80
CA ASN A 13 -5.89 -0.74 -2.00
C ASN A 13 -7.11 -0.63 -2.91
N GLU A 14 -8.11 -1.44 -2.66
CA GLU A 14 -9.35 -1.46 -3.44
C GLU A 14 -10.45 -0.62 -2.82
N GLY A 15 -10.18 0.03 -1.69
CA GLY A 15 -11.12 0.85 -0.98
C GLY A 15 -11.09 2.31 -1.40
N LEU A 16 -12.03 3.06 -0.83
CA LEU A 16 -12.16 4.49 -1.05
C LEU A 16 -12.48 5.18 0.27
N LEU A 17 -11.80 6.28 0.54
CA LEU A 17 -12.06 7.15 1.67
C LEU A 17 -12.22 8.58 1.15
N ALA A 18 -13.38 9.19 1.36
CA ALA A 18 -13.67 10.53 0.88
C ALA A 18 -14.33 11.37 1.96
N HIS A 19 -13.92 12.64 2.04
CA HIS A 19 -14.59 13.62 2.89
C HIS A 19 -15.69 14.31 2.09
N ARG A 20 -16.91 14.27 2.61
CA ARG A 20 -18.08 14.86 1.98
C ARG A 20 -18.78 15.80 2.94
N ASP A 21 -19.78 16.54 2.46
CA ASP A 21 -20.52 17.54 3.24
C ASP A 21 -21.15 16.96 4.53
N HIS A 22 -21.48 15.68 4.53
CA HIS A 22 -22.08 14.99 5.66
C HIS A 22 -21.05 14.21 6.49
N GLY A 23 -19.75 14.46 6.30
CA GLY A 23 -18.66 13.78 6.98
C GLY A 23 -17.92 12.81 6.07
N TRP A 24 -17.34 11.79 6.64
CA TRP A 24 -16.52 10.83 5.89
C TRP A 24 -17.38 9.74 5.27
N ALA A 25 -17.13 9.47 4.00
CA ALA A 25 -17.70 8.31 3.30
C ALA A 25 -16.59 7.29 3.06
N ARG A 26 -16.91 6.03 3.28
CA ARG A 26 -15.98 4.93 3.07
C ARG A 26 -16.64 3.85 2.23
N HIS A 27 -15.83 3.17 1.43
CA HIS A 27 -16.28 2.07 0.60
C HIS A 27 -15.16 1.04 0.51
N GLY A 28 -15.52 -0.24 0.63
CA GLY A 28 -14.56 -1.33 0.50
C GLY A 28 -14.42 -2.15 1.76
N ASP A 29 -13.46 -3.03 1.73
CA ASP A 29 -13.10 -3.93 2.82
C ASP A 29 -12.63 -3.15 4.06
N ALA A 30 -12.94 -3.68 5.25
CA ALA A 30 -12.60 -2.99 6.51
C ALA A 30 -11.08 -2.80 6.68
N VAL A 31 -10.27 -3.76 6.25
CA VAL A 31 -8.80 -3.66 6.33
C VAL A 31 -8.31 -2.57 5.38
N ASP A 32 -8.80 -2.56 4.15
CA ASP A 32 -8.42 -1.55 3.17
C ASP A 32 -8.79 -0.14 3.65
N VAL A 33 -10.00 0.04 4.19
CA VAL A 33 -10.43 1.32 4.73
C VAL A 33 -9.57 1.74 5.92
N ALA A 34 -9.23 0.80 6.80
CA ALA A 34 -8.36 1.08 7.96
C ALA A 34 -6.99 1.57 7.54
N LEU A 35 -6.41 0.99 6.47
CA LEU A 35 -5.13 1.43 5.92
C LEU A 35 -5.21 2.83 5.32
N LEU A 36 -6.32 3.16 4.66
CA LEU A 36 -6.55 4.51 4.12
C LEU A 36 -6.66 5.53 5.26
N VAL A 37 -7.35 5.19 6.35
CA VAL A 37 -7.46 6.06 7.52
C VAL A 37 -6.08 6.27 8.16
N MET A 38 -5.31 5.21 8.32
CA MET A 38 -3.94 5.30 8.86
C MET A 38 -3.09 6.25 8.01
N ALA A 39 -3.10 6.06 6.71
CA ALA A 39 -2.32 6.90 5.80
C ALA A 39 -2.76 8.37 5.86
N HIS A 40 -4.07 8.60 5.89
CA HIS A 40 -4.64 9.95 5.98
C HIS A 40 -4.17 10.66 7.25
N LYS A 41 -4.19 9.96 8.38
CA LYS A 41 -3.71 10.52 9.66
C LYS A 41 -2.21 10.82 9.63
N ALA A 42 -1.46 10.12 8.80
CA ALA A 42 -0.03 10.37 8.58
C ALA A 42 0.25 11.45 7.55
N GLY A 43 -0.79 12.08 7.00
CA GLY A 43 -0.66 13.12 5.98
C GLY A 43 -0.63 12.62 4.54
N VAL A 44 -0.85 11.33 4.32
CA VAL A 44 -0.87 10.73 2.98
C VAL A 44 -2.33 10.55 2.55
N VAL A 45 -2.80 11.46 1.72
CA VAL A 45 -4.20 11.53 1.28
C VAL A 45 -4.37 10.72 -0.01
N GLN A 46 -5.35 9.83 -0.04
CA GLN A 46 -5.58 8.92 -1.18
C GLN A 46 -5.70 9.66 -2.52
N ALA A 47 -6.56 10.67 -2.60
CA ALA A 47 -6.79 11.40 -3.85
C ALA A 47 -5.52 12.07 -4.37
N GLU A 48 -4.74 12.67 -3.49
CA GLU A 48 -3.48 13.33 -3.86
C GLU A 48 -2.42 12.31 -4.29
N THR A 49 -2.35 11.18 -3.59
CA THR A 49 -1.38 10.12 -3.88
C THR A 49 -1.65 9.49 -5.24
N VAL A 50 -2.91 9.15 -5.52
CA VAL A 50 -3.32 8.57 -6.79
C VAL A 50 -3.06 9.56 -7.94
N ASN A 51 -3.29 10.85 -7.70
CA ASN A 51 -3.06 11.89 -8.69
C ASN A 51 -1.58 12.08 -8.99
N ALA A 52 -0.73 12.02 -7.96
CA ALA A 52 0.73 12.16 -8.11
C ALA A 52 1.40 10.91 -8.70
N MET A 53 0.80 9.73 -8.49
CA MET A 53 1.32 8.45 -8.95
C MET A 53 0.23 7.68 -9.70
N PRO A 54 -0.06 8.06 -10.97
CA PRO A 54 -1.15 7.45 -11.73
C PRO A 54 -1.01 5.94 -11.88
N GLU A 55 -2.12 5.25 -11.73
CA GLU A 55 -2.18 3.81 -11.88
C GLU A 55 -2.12 3.41 -13.36
N ILE A 56 -1.24 2.47 -13.67
CA ILE A 56 -1.09 1.93 -15.02
C ILE A 56 -1.82 0.58 -15.13
N ALA A 57 -1.70 -0.25 -14.09
CA ALA A 57 -2.32 -1.56 -14.04
C ALA A 57 -2.52 -1.99 -12.60
N THR A 58 -3.41 -2.94 -12.37
CA THR A 58 -3.70 -3.42 -11.03
C THR A 58 -3.95 -4.93 -11.02
N ILE A 59 -3.61 -5.57 -9.90
CA ILE A 59 -3.92 -6.97 -9.62
C ILE A 59 -4.77 -6.96 -8.35
N THR A 60 -6.03 -7.36 -8.48
CA THR A 60 -6.94 -7.42 -7.34
C THR A 60 -6.66 -8.65 -6.48
N ILE A 61 -7.02 -8.55 -5.20
CA ILE A 61 -6.84 -9.68 -4.29
C ILE A 61 -7.81 -10.81 -4.64
N GLU A 62 -7.29 -12.03 -4.66
CA GLU A 62 -8.06 -13.24 -4.85
C GLU A 62 -7.63 -14.25 -3.80
N SER A 63 -8.53 -15.18 -3.43
CA SER A 63 -8.26 -16.16 -2.37
C SER A 63 -7.03 -17.03 -2.64
N GLU A 64 -6.73 -17.32 -3.90
CA GLU A 64 -5.56 -18.10 -4.29
C GLU A 64 -4.27 -17.27 -4.29
N ARG A 65 -4.39 -16.01 -4.62
CA ARG A 65 -3.23 -15.12 -4.75
C ARG A 65 -2.78 -14.53 -3.41
N LEU A 66 -3.72 -14.17 -2.55
CA LEU A 66 -3.50 -13.63 -1.20
C LEU A 66 -2.70 -12.31 -1.18
N PHE A 67 -2.62 -11.61 -2.30
CA PHE A 67 -2.07 -10.25 -2.35
C PHE A 67 -2.75 -9.44 -3.43
N SER A 68 -2.68 -8.12 -3.28
CA SER A 68 -3.06 -7.17 -4.32
C SER A 68 -1.86 -6.33 -4.70
N ALA A 69 -1.85 -5.83 -5.92
CA ALA A 69 -0.74 -5.01 -6.39
C ALA A 69 -1.24 -3.94 -7.35
N SER A 70 -0.52 -2.83 -7.39
CA SER A 70 -0.78 -1.72 -8.29
C SER A 70 0.53 -1.31 -8.95
N LEU A 71 0.51 -1.14 -10.27
CA LEU A 71 1.62 -0.60 -11.04
C LEU A 71 1.34 0.88 -11.24
N ASN A 72 2.19 1.73 -10.72
CA ASN A 72 2.02 3.18 -10.76
C ASN A 72 3.24 3.87 -11.32
N GLU A 73 3.01 5.00 -11.98
CA GLU A 73 4.09 5.87 -12.42
C GLU A 73 4.49 6.80 -11.28
N LYS A 74 5.79 6.86 -10.98
CA LYS A 74 6.34 7.71 -9.94
C LYS A 74 7.66 8.31 -10.41
N ASP A 75 7.71 9.64 -10.49
CA ASP A 75 8.92 10.38 -10.87
C ASP A 75 9.57 9.89 -12.18
N GLY A 76 8.73 9.59 -13.18
CA GLY A 76 9.19 9.13 -14.48
C GLY A 76 9.56 7.65 -14.54
N SER A 77 9.37 6.90 -13.47
CA SER A 77 9.62 5.46 -13.38
C SER A 77 8.35 4.71 -13.02
N GLN A 78 8.33 3.42 -13.34
CA GLN A 78 7.22 2.55 -12.96
C GLN A 78 7.57 1.78 -11.70
N HIS A 79 6.64 1.78 -10.74
CA HIS A 79 6.79 1.11 -9.46
C HIS A 79 5.60 0.19 -9.20
N VAL A 80 5.86 -0.99 -8.68
CA VAL A 80 4.82 -1.91 -8.22
C VAL A 80 4.69 -1.76 -6.71
N PHE A 81 3.48 -1.49 -6.26
CA PHE A 81 3.13 -1.47 -4.85
C PHE A 81 2.26 -2.68 -4.55
N ALA A 82 2.62 -3.48 -3.57
CA ALA A 82 1.92 -4.71 -3.23
C ALA A 82 1.61 -4.79 -1.75
N LYS A 83 0.51 -5.44 -1.43
CA LYS A 83 0.01 -5.61 -0.07
C LYS A 83 -0.62 -7.00 0.04
N GLY A 84 -0.33 -7.74 1.10
CA GLY A 84 -0.93 -9.05 1.28
C GLY A 84 -0.24 -9.92 2.31
N ALA A 85 -0.48 -11.22 2.20
CA ALA A 85 0.04 -12.20 3.14
C ALA A 85 1.57 -12.28 3.10
N LEU A 86 2.17 -12.35 4.28
CA LEU A 86 3.63 -12.38 4.43
C LEU A 86 4.25 -13.54 3.64
N GLU A 87 3.67 -14.72 3.70
CA GLU A 87 4.18 -15.92 3.04
C GLU A 87 4.16 -15.81 1.51
N ARG A 88 3.35 -14.89 0.97
CA ARG A 88 3.29 -14.64 -0.48
C ARG A 88 4.26 -13.55 -0.91
N LEU A 89 4.44 -12.54 -0.08
CA LEU A 89 5.29 -11.39 -0.42
C LEU A 89 6.76 -11.64 -0.10
N LEU A 90 7.06 -12.37 0.96
CA LEU A 90 8.43 -12.56 1.42
C LEU A 90 9.38 -13.14 0.35
N PRO A 91 8.98 -14.16 -0.42
CA PRO A 91 9.83 -14.68 -1.50
C PRO A 91 10.16 -13.68 -2.60
N MET A 92 9.39 -12.61 -2.72
CA MET A 92 9.59 -11.56 -3.72
C MET A 92 10.47 -10.42 -3.20
N CYS A 93 10.82 -10.45 -1.92
CA CYS A 93 11.58 -9.37 -1.28
C CYS A 93 13.08 -9.63 -1.33
N SER A 94 13.86 -8.56 -1.47
CA SER A 94 15.33 -8.63 -1.41
C SER A 94 15.89 -7.80 -0.26
N SER A 95 15.07 -6.92 0.33
CA SER A 95 15.47 -6.06 1.44
C SER A 95 14.24 -5.70 2.26
N MET A 96 14.43 -5.04 3.37
CA MET A 96 13.34 -4.58 4.22
C MET A 96 13.62 -3.17 4.73
N ALA A 97 12.56 -2.48 5.16
CA ALA A 97 12.70 -1.19 5.81
C ALA A 97 13.36 -1.36 7.18
N ALA A 98 14.30 -0.50 7.48
CA ALA A 98 15.07 -0.53 8.72
C ALA A 98 15.32 0.90 9.20
N PRO A 99 15.72 1.09 10.47
CA PRO A 99 16.13 2.42 10.91
C PRO A 99 17.22 2.99 10.01
N GLY A 100 16.99 4.19 9.50
CA GLY A 100 17.91 4.84 8.57
C GLY A 100 17.72 4.48 7.09
N GLY A 101 16.74 3.63 6.74
CA GLY A 101 16.40 3.37 5.35
C GLY A 101 16.21 1.89 5.03
N ARG A 102 16.90 1.43 4.00
CA ARG A 102 16.79 0.05 3.54
C ARG A 102 17.83 -0.83 4.22
N GLY A 103 17.41 -1.98 4.74
CA GLY A 103 18.29 -2.93 5.40
C GLY A 103 18.24 -4.31 4.74
N ALA A 104 19.15 -5.18 5.18
CA ALA A 104 19.16 -6.56 4.72
C ALA A 104 17.91 -7.29 5.19
N LEU A 105 17.37 -8.15 4.33
CA LEU A 105 16.18 -8.93 4.66
C LEU A 105 16.48 -9.93 5.78
N ASP A 106 15.70 -9.86 6.85
CA ASP A 106 15.84 -10.75 8.00
C ASP A 106 14.52 -11.52 8.18
N CYS A 107 14.47 -12.72 7.61
CA CYS A 107 13.28 -13.57 7.65
C CYS A 107 12.92 -14.00 9.07
N SER A 108 13.91 -14.23 9.92
CA SER A 108 13.66 -14.64 11.29
C SER A 108 12.98 -13.54 12.11
N LEU A 109 13.30 -12.29 11.83
CA LEU A 109 12.66 -11.14 12.47
C LEU A 109 11.22 -10.97 11.99
N LEU A 110 10.99 -11.15 10.68
CA LEU A 110 9.67 -10.97 10.07
C LEU A 110 8.69 -12.09 10.40
N GLU A 111 9.17 -13.27 10.70
CA GLU A 111 8.33 -14.45 11.00
C GLU A 111 8.01 -14.60 12.49
N ARG A 112 8.43 -13.68 13.33
CA ARG A 112 8.10 -13.69 14.76
C ARG A 112 6.62 -13.32 15.01
#